data_30a588c4c0c10de8f854488150a4d9c3
#
_entry.id   30a588c4c0c10de8f854488150a4d9c3
#
_cell.length_a   1.000
_cell.length_b   1.000
_cell.length_c   1.000
_cell.angle_alpha   90.00
_cell.angle_beta   90.00
_cell.angle_gamma   90.00
#
_symmetry.space_group_name_H-M   'P 1'
#
loop_
_entity.id
_entity.type
_entity.pdbx_description
1 polymer ?
#
loop_
_entity_poly.entity_id
_entity_poly.type
_entity_poly.pdbx_seq_one_letter_code
_entity_poly.pdbx_strand_id
1 'polypeptide(L)'
;MPIRLTQRFARQYGRLPQVVKRKVDKALLLLDVDFRHPGLRSHPLEGIEGIFEAYVDAKYRVTFERRGNMFVLRNVDNHDECMRNP
;
A
#
# COMPACT_ATOMS: atom_id res chain seq x y z
N MET A 1 11.39 -7.05 -3.51
CA MET A 1 10.95 -7.91 -2.39
C MET A 1 9.60 -8.52 -2.72
N PRO A 2 9.39 -9.79 -2.41
CA PRO A 2 8.08 -10.41 -2.62
C PRO A 2 6.96 -9.66 -1.90
N ILE A 3 5.77 -9.72 -2.47
CA ILE A 3 4.58 -9.06 -1.93
C ILE A 3 3.54 -10.12 -1.61
N ARG A 4 2.93 -10.01 -0.43
CA ARG A 4 1.80 -10.82 -0.02
C ARG A 4 0.62 -9.92 0.27
N LEU A 5 -0.57 -10.29 -0.22
CA LEU A 5 -1.79 -9.54 0.02
C LEU A 5 -2.57 -10.19 1.16
N THR A 6 -3.03 -9.37 2.12
CA THR A 6 -3.98 -9.85 3.12
C THR A 6 -5.36 -10.01 2.48
N GLN A 7 -6.24 -10.78 3.10
CA GLN A 7 -7.63 -10.90 2.63
C GLN A 7 -8.34 -9.55 2.64
N ARG A 8 -8.07 -8.75 3.65
CA ARG A 8 -8.63 -7.39 3.74
C ARG A 8 -8.22 -6.55 2.53
N PHE A 9 -6.93 -6.55 2.20
CA PHE A 9 -6.42 -5.82 1.04
C PHE A 9 -7.09 -6.30 -0.24
N ALA A 10 -7.17 -7.60 -0.44
CA ALA A 10 -7.78 -8.18 -1.65
C ALA A 10 -9.25 -7.77 -1.81
N ARG A 11 -10.01 -7.76 -0.71
CA ARG A 11 -11.41 -7.31 -0.74
C ARG A 11 -11.53 -5.84 -1.08
N GLN A 12 -10.71 -5.01 -0.46
CA GLN A 12 -10.71 -3.57 -0.75
C GLN A 12 -10.34 -3.28 -2.20
N TYR A 13 -9.28 -3.95 -2.69
CA TYR A 13 -8.85 -3.84 -4.07
C TYR A 13 -9.99 -4.19 -5.04
N GLY A 14 -10.70 -5.28 -4.78
CA GLY A 14 -11.79 -5.73 -5.63
C GLY A 14 -12.92 -4.71 -5.79
N ARG A 15 -13.10 -3.81 -4.83
CA ARG A 15 -14.13 -2.78 -4.84
C ARG A 15 -13.70 -1.46 -5.47
N LEU A 16 -12.43 -1.33 -5.83
CA LEU A 16 -11.91 -0.10 -6.41
C LEU A 16 -12.39 0.08 -7.86
N PRO A 17 -12.59 1.34 -8.30
CA PRO A 17 -12.79 1.61 -9.72
C PRO A 17 -11.61 1.11 -10.54
N GLN A 18 -11.88 0.72 -11.79
CA GLN A 18 -10.85 0.15 -12.65
C GLN A 18 -9.63 1.06 -12.83
N VAL A 19 -9.85 2.36 -12.94
CA VAL A 19 -8.76 3.33 -13.06
C VAL A 19 -7.87 3.31 -11.83
N VAL A 20 -8.47 3.20 -10.64
CA VAL A 20 -7.71 3.14 -9.39
C VAL A 20 -6.97 1.82 -9.26
N LYS A 21 -7.61 0.70 -9.66
CA LYS A 21 -6.92 -0.60 -9.66
C LYS A 21 -5.62 -0.57 -10.44
N ARG A 22 -5.63 0.06 -11.62
CA ARG A 22 -4.42 0.20 -12.44
C ARG A 22 -3.33 0.97 -11.73
N LYS A 23 -3.70 2.02 -11.02
CA LYS A 23 -2.75 2.81 -10.22
C LYS A 23 -2.18 2.02 -9.05
N VAL A 24 -3.02 1.23 -8.40
CA VAL A 24 -2.59 0.32 -7.33
C VAL A 24 -1.63 -0.73 -7.90
N ASP A 25 -1.98 -1.34 -9.03
CA ASP A 25 -1.12 -2.33 -9.69
C ASP A 25 0.27 -1.77 -9.97
N LYS A 26 0.34 -0.54 -10.48
CA LYS A 26 1.61 0.13 -10.72
C LYS A 26 2.38 0.37 -9.42
N ALA A 27 1.69 0.83 -8.38
CA ALA A 27 2.32 1.06 -7.08
C ALA A 27 2.89 -0.24 -6.50
N LEU A 28 2.16 -1.34 -6.59
CA LEU A 28 2.64 -2.64 -6.11
C LEU A 28 3.83 -3.14 -6.91
N LEU A 29 3.84 -2.93 -8.22
CA LEU A 29 4.97 -3.28 -9.07
C LEU A 29 6.22 -2.49 -8.67
N LEU A 30 6.08 -1.19 -8.45
CA LEU A 30 7.18 -0.36 -7.97
C LEU A 30 7.66 -0.80 -6.60
N LEU A 31 6.74 -1.14 -5.71
CA LEU A 31 7.06 -1.61 -4.36
C LEU A 31 7.88 -2.90 -4.42
N ASP A 32 7.52 -3.81 -5.30
CA ASP A 32 8.24 -5.08 -5.49
C ASP A 32 9.67 -4.86 -5.98
N VAL A 33 9.86 -3.91 -6.90
CA VAL A 33 11.16 -3.64 -7.51
C VAL A 33 12.03 -2.74 -6.63
N ASP A 34 11.45 -1.68 -6.10
CA ASP A 34 12.18 -0.67 -5.32
C ASP A 34 11.23 0.13 -4.43
N PHE A 35 11.09 -0.29 -3.16
CA PHE A 35 10.18 0.38 -2.26
C PHE A 35 10.61 1.83 -1.91
N ARG A 36 11.82 2.21 -2.26
CA ARG A 36 12.32 3.59 -2.10
C ARG A 36 12.12 4.43 -3.35
N HIS A 37 11.43 3.89 -4.36
CA HIS A 37 11.14 4.64 -5.57
C HIS A 37 10.44 5.96 -5.22
N PRO A 38 10.92 7.12 -5.75
CA PRO A 38 10.37 8.43 -5.35
C PRO A 38 8.86 8.55 -5.59
N GLY A 39 8.34 7.89 -6.62
CA GLY A 39 6.92 7.92 -6.94
C GLY A 39 6.01 7.29 -5.89
N LEU A 40 6.55 6.40 -5.06
CA LEU A 40 5.80 5.77 -3.98
C LEU A 40 5.68 6.63 -2.74
N ARG A 41 6.65 7.52 -2.51
CA ARG A 41 6.72 8.32 -1.28
C ARG A 41 6.58 7.46 -0.03
N SER A 42 7.17 6.25 -0.06
CA SER A 42 7.07 5.31 1.05
C SER A 42 7.68 5.89 2.32
N HIS A 43 6.94 5.80 3.40
CA HIS A 43 7.40 6.28 4.70
C HIS A 43 6.73 5.50 5.83
N PRO A 44 7.40 5.40 6.99
CA PRO A 44 6.76 4.77 8.16
C PRO A 44 5.59 5.63 8.65
N LEU A 45 4.53 4.97 9.13
CA LEU A 45 3.43 5.68 9.77
C LEU A 45 3.84 6.11 11.16
N GLU A 46 3.58 7.38 11.45
CA GLU A 46 3.87 7.94 12.76
C GLU A 46 2.98 7.29 13.82
N GLY A 47 3.59 6.87 14.92
CA GLY A 47 2.86 6.27 16.04
C GLY A 47 2.55 4.80 15.91
N ILE A 48 2.87 4.15 14.77
CA ILE A 48 2.63 2.73 14.55
C ILE A 48 3.91 2.09 14.03
N GLU A 49 4.58 1.37 14.90
CA GLU A 49 5.85 0.73 14.54
C GLU A 49 5.64 -0.36 13.49
N GLY A 50 6.52 -0.39 12.50
CA GLY A 50 6.57 -1.44 11.50
C GLY A 50 5.58 -1.31 10.34
N ILE A 51 4.71 -0.32 10.37
CA ILE A 51 3.74 -0.08 9.30
C ILE A 51 4.17 1.11 8.46
N PHE A 52 4.10 0.94 7.14
CA PHE A 52 4.49 1.96 6.16
C PHE A 52 3.28 2.34 5.32
N GLU A 53 3.35 3.52 4.75
CA GLU A 53 2.37 4.00 3.78
C GLU A 53 3.07 4.30 2.46
N ALA A 54 2.40 4.02 1.35
CA ALA A 54 2.86 4.40 0.02
C ALA A 54 1.76 5.10 -0.76
N TYR A 55 2.18 6.02 -1.62
CA TYR A 55 1.32 6.84 -2.44
C TYR A 55 0.80 6.05 -3.65
N VAL A 56 -0.48 6.12 -3.91
CA VAL A 56 -1.11 5.60 -5.13
C VAL A 56 -1.49 6.76 -6.05
N ASP A 57 -2.29 7.69 -5.54
CA ASP A 57 -2.63 8.94 -6.19
C ASP A 57 -3.03 9.98 -5.13
N ALA A 58 -3.57 11.12 -5.55
CA ALA A 58 -3.91 12.19 -4.60
C ALA A 58 -4.94 11.76 -3.55
N LYS A 59 -5.77 10.76 -3.86
CA LYS A 59 -6.84 10.30 -2.98
C LYS A 59 -6.50 9.00 -2.25
N TYR A 60 -5.79 8.09 -2.91
CA TYR A 60 -5.61 6.71 -2.42
C TYR A 60 -4.20 6.46 -1.92
N ARG A 61 -4.11 5.59 -0.90
CA ARG A 61 -2.85 5.11 -0.30
C ARG A 61 -2.92 3.62 -0.09
N VAL A 62 -1.75 2.98 0.03
CA VAL A 62 -1.64 1.61 0.51
C VAL A 62 -0.84 1.62 1.81
N THR A 63 -1.18 0.72 2.72
CA THR A 63 -0.36 0.47 3.89
C THR A 63 0.19 -0.95 3.83
N PHE A 64 1.39 -1.12 4.33
CA PHE A 64 2.06 -2.41 4.30
C PHE A 64 3.02 -2.54 5.47
N GLU A 65 3.34 -3.78 5.78
CA GLU A 65 4.28 -4.10 6.84
C GLU A 65 5.43 -4.90 6.24
N ARG A 66 6.64 -4.68 6.73
CA ARG A 66 7.79 -5.46 6.32
C ARG A 66 7.96 -6.64 7.27
N ARG A 67 7.94 -7.84 6.72
CA ARG A 67 8.19 -9.08 7.46
C ARG A 67 9.33 -9.84 6.80
N GLY A 68 10.50 -9.84 7.44
CA GLY A 68 11.68 -10.47 6.87
C GLY A 68 12.01 -9.85 5.52
N ASN A 69 11.99 -10.66 4.45
CA ASN A 69 12.24 -10.21 3.09
C ASN A 69 10.97 -10.02 2.28
N MET A 70 9.84 -9.79 2.94
CA MET A 70 8.54 -9.73 2.30
C MET A 70 7.76 -8.48 2.75
N PHE A 71 6.98 -7.90 1.84
CA PHE A 71 6.01 -6.86 2.18
C PHE A 71 4.61 -7.46 2.24
N VAL A 72 3.93 -7.24 3.35
CA VAL A 72 2.55 -7.70 3.56
C VAL A 72 1.63 -6.49 3.40
N LEU A 73 0.80 -6.48 2.36
CA LEU A 73 -0.12 -5.38 2.07
C LEU A 73 -1.36 -5.49 2.96
N ARG A 74 -1.61 -4.45 3.76
CA ARG A 74 -2.64 -4.47 4.79
C ARG A 74 -3.92 -3.77 4.38
N ASN A 75 -3.79 -2.65 3.67
CA ASN A 75 -4.92 -1.76 3.41
C ASN A 75 -4.69 -0.99 2.12
N VAL A 76 -5.76 -0.81 1.35
CA VAL A 76 -5.80 0.14 0.23
C VAL A 76 -7.11 0.89 0.31
N ASP A 77 -7.03 2.20 0.55
CA ASP A 77 -8.22 3.04 0.71
C ASP A 77 -7.83 4.50 0.50
N ASN A 78 -8.80 5.40 0.64
CA ASN A 78 -8.49 6.82 0.64
C ASN A 78 -7.60 7.16 1.83
N HIS A 79 -6.93 8.30 1.75
CA HIS A 79 -5.93 8.71 2.75
C HIS A 79 -6.47 8.67 4.19
N ASP A 80 -7.68 9.21 4.41
CA ASP A 80 -8.26 9.29 5.76
C ASP A 80 -8.54 7.90 6.34
N GLU A 81 -9.09 6.99 5.54
CA GLU A 81 -9.37 5.62 5.98
C GLU A 81 -8.07 4.86 6.26
N CYS A 82 -7.04 5.06 5.44
CA CYS A 82 -5.73 4.45 5.68
C CYS A 82 -5.12 4.93 7.01
N MET A 83 -5.34 6.19 7.37
CA MET A 83 -4.84 6.73 8.63
C MET A 83 -5.62 6.23 9.85
N ARG A 84 -6.91 5.89 9.68
CA ARG A 84 -7.72 5.34 10.78
C ARG A 84 -7.44 3.87 11.03
N ASN A 85 -7.27 3.08 9.98
CA ASN A 85 -7.16 1.62 10.06
C ASN A 85 -6.00 1.12 9.20
N PRO A 86 -4.80 1.53 9.53
CA PRO A 86 -3.67 1.12 8.71
C PRO A 86 -3.36 -0.36 8.86
#